data_831308ea324d44ca7bbde24a5682ffd0
#
_entry.id   831308ea324d44ca7bbde24a5682ffd0
#
_cell.length_a   1.000
_cell.length_b   1.000
_cell.length_c   1.000
_cell.angle_alpha   90.00
_cell.angle_beta   90.00
_cell.angle_gamma   90.00
#
_symmetry.space_group_name_H-M   'P 1'
#
loop_
_entity.id
_entity.type
_entity.pdbx_description
1 polymer ?
#
loop_
_entity_poly.entity_id
_entity_poly.type
_entity_poly.pdbx_seq_one_letter_code
_entity_poly.pdbx_strand_id
1 'polypeptide(L)'
;DAIKGTYLDNFKNIWDLYITDSTCDPADLASKKGTDAETEFTSGEAVFFQNGSWEYSTVTKAGMKDDELGMLPIYIGVGDEANQGLCTGSENYWCVNNKASADDQAATLEFLNWCVTNKTGTSALADDMGFVIPFKNAKEATNVFVKIDNELTAAGKTPVSWNFTTMPSEDWKNGVGTAL
;
A
#
# COMPACT_ATOMS: atom_id res chain seq x y z
N ASP A 1 14.92 26.24 -14.30
CA ASP A 1 13.46 26.12 -14.18
C ASP A 1 13.12 26.13 -12.69
N ALA A 2 12.32 27.12 -12.29
CA ALA A 2 11.91 27.24 -10.89
C ALA A 2 10.81 26.22 -10.58
N ILE A 3 10.87 25.59 -9.41
CA ILE A 3 9.77 24.78 -8.90
C ILE A 3 8.57 25.69 -8.69
N LYS A 4 7.44 25.36 -9.32
CA LYS A 4 6.20 26.10 -9.08
C LYS A 4 5.68 25.79 -7.69
N GLY A 5 5.50 26.79 -6.83
CA GLY A 5 4.98 26.62 -5.49
C GLY A 5 3.48 26.34 -5.39
N THR A 6 2.87 25.72 -6.44
CA THR A 6 1.42 25.53 -6.52
C THR A 6 0.85 24.68 -5.36
N TYR A 7 1.64 23.75 -4.85
CA TYR A 7 1.23 22.82 -3.78
C TYR A 7 2.06 23.02 -2.51
N LEU A 8 2.68 24.18 -2.31
CA LEU A 8 3.58 24.38 -1.17
C LEU A 8 2.86 24.23 0.18
N ASP A 9 1.66 24.81 0.31
CA ASP A 9 0.86 24.68 1.53
C ASP A 9 0.40 23.24 1.76
N ASN A 10 0.01 22.53 0.69
CA ASN A 10 -0.35 21.12 0.78
C ASN A 10 0.85 20.26 1.18
N PHE A 11 2.03 20.56 0.64
CA PHE A 11 3.26 19.88 1.04
C PHE A 11 3.58 20.11 2.51
N LYS A 12 3.37 21.33 3.00
CA LYS A 12 3.53 21.63 4.43
C LYS A 12 2.59 20.80 5.31
N ASN A 13 1.34 20.64 4.90
CA ASN A 13 0.37 19.82 5.65
C ASN A 13 0.83 18.35 5.70
N ILE A 14 1.35 17.82 4.59
CA ILE A 14 1.92 16.46 4.56
C ILE A 14 3.15 16.37 5.46
N TRP A 15 4.03 17.37 5.40
CA TRP A 15 5.20 17.44 6.26
C TRP A 15 4.81 17.45 7.74
N ASP A 16 3.86 18.27 8.11
CA ASP A 16 3.39 18.34 9.50
C ASP A 16 2.82 16.98 9.92
N LEU A 17 1.97 16.35 9.10
CA LEU A 17 1.36 15.06 9.39
C LEU A 17 2.38 13.92 9.59
N TYR A 18 3.40 13.84 8.73
CA TYR A 18 4.32 12.69 8.73
C TYR A 18 5.63 12.93 9.47
N ILE A 19 6.00 14.18 9.68
CA ILE A 19 7.29 14.55 10.27
C ILE A 19 7.08 15.26 11.62
N THR A 20 6.35 16.38 11.62
CA THR A 20 6.20 17.22 12.82
C THR A 20 5.36 16.55 13.90
N ASP A 21 4.27 15.90 13.50
CA ASP A 21 3.31 15.22 14.40
C ASP A 21 3.59 13.71 14.54
N SER A 22 4.76 13.26 14.08
CA SER A 22 5.19 11.87 14.22
C SER A 22 5.34 11.48 15.70
N THR A 23 5.14 10.20 16.01
CA THR A 23 5.49 9.60 17.31
C THR A 23 6.99 9.69 17.62
N CYS A 24 7.80 9.80 16.59
CA CYS A 24 9.25 9.89 16.67
C CYS A 24 9.71 11.36 16.58
N ASP A 25 10.75 11.72 17.32
CA ASP A 25 11.44 13.02 17.12
C ASP A 25 11.90 13.11 15.65
N PRO A 26 11.61 14.22 14.95
CA PRO A 26 12.03 14.40 13.55
C PRO A 26 13.53 14.18 13.32
N ALA A 27 14.39 14.51 14.29
CA ALA A 27 15.82 14.27 14.21
C ALA A 27 16.21 12.78 14.16
N ASP A 28 15.37 11.91 14.68
CA ASP A 28 15.60 10.47 14.77
C ASP A 28 14.94 9.67 13.64
N LEU A 29 14.08 10.29 12.82
CA LEU A 29 13.32 9.60 11.75
C LEU A 29 14.22 8.84 10.77
N ALA A 30 15.39 9.39 10.43
CA ALA A 30 16.33 8.73 9.52
C ALA A 30 16.90 7.40 10.07
N SER A 31 16.82 7.16 11.37
CA SER A 31 17.27 5.93 12.04
C SER A 31 16.18 4.87 12.14
N LYS A 32 14.90 5.23 11.96
CA LYS A 32 13.74 4.36 12.08
C LYS A 32 13.59 3.46 10.87
N LYS A 33 13.01 2.29 11.11
CA LYS A 33 12.69 1.29 10.10
C LYS A 33 11.18 1.09 10.04
N GLY A 34 10.69 0.49 8.96
CA GLY A 34 9.28 0.13 8.83
C GLY A 34 8.77 -0.72 10.00
N THR A 35 9.59 -1.65 10.49
CA THR A 35 9.27 -2.48 11.67
C THR A 35 9.11 -1.69 12.97
N ASP A 36 9.74 -0.53 13.10
CA ASP A 36 9.56 0.33 14.26
C ASP A 36 8.17 0.98 14.21
N ALA A 37 7.76 1.49 13.04
CA ALA A 37 6.42 2.04 12.82
C ALA A 37 5.30 0.99 12.99
N GLU A 38 5.52 -0.25 12.51
CA GLU A 38 4.62 -1.39 12.77
C GLU A 38 4.46 -1.63 14.28
N THR A 39 5.56 -1.58 15.04
CA THR A 39 5.55 -1.77 16.48
C THR A 39 4.82 -0.65 17.20
N GLU A 40 5.08 0.60 16.85
CA GLU A 40 4.43 1.77 17.44
C GLU A 40 2.90 1.73 17.22
N PHE A 41 2.46 1.32 16.03
CA PHE A 41 1.03 1.16 15.75
C PHE A 41 0.42 -0.02 16.53
N THR A 42 1.04 -1.18 16.51
CA THR A 42 0.51 -2.39 17.14
C THR A 42 0.57 -2.36 18.68
N SER A 43 1.45 -1.54 19.26
CA SER A 43 1.50 -1.27 20.72
C SER A 43 0.53 -0.18 21.16
N GLY A 44 -0.10 0.54 20.23
CA GLY A 44 -1.03 1.63 20.53
C GLY A 44 -0.32 2.97 20.82
N GLU A 45 0.96 3.10 20.54
CA GLU A 45 1.69 4.36 20.62
C GLU A 45 1.31 5.30 19.48
N ALA A 46 1.07 4.75 18.28
CA ALA A 46 0.56 5.47 17.11
C ALA A 46 -0.89 5.09 16.82
N VAL A 47 -1.75 6.08 16.58
CA VAL A 47 -3.15 5.86 16.17
C VAL A 47 -3.26 5.69 14.64
N PHE A 48 -2.40 6.34 13.90
CA PHE A 48 -2.35 6.29 12.44
C PHE A 48 -1.03 5.70 11.96
N PHE A 49 -1.14 4.81 10.99
CA PHE A 49 -0.01 4.16 10.35
C PHE A 49 -0.20 4.19 8.83
N GLN A 50 0.68 4.86 8.10
CA GLN A 50 0.60 4.91 6.65
C GLN A 50 1.27 3.68 6.07
N ASN A 51 0.46 2.79 5.51
CA ASN A 51 0.91 1.56 4.84
C ASN A 51 -0.20 1.03 3.92
N GLY A 52 -0.24 -0.25 3.62
CA GLY A 52 -1.20 -0.86 2.73
C GLY A 52 -1.86 -2.12 3.28
N SER A 53 -2.79 -2.67 2.51
CA SER A 53 -3.59 -3.85 2.91
C SER A 53 -2.74 -5.10 3.22
N TRP A 54 -1.52 -5.19 2.72
CA TRP A 54 -0.56 -6.26 3.03
C TRP A 54 -0.17 -6.32 4.50
N GLU A 55 -0.31 -5.23 5.24
CA GLU A 55 -0.03 -5.17 6.68
C GLU A 55 -1.05 -5.93 7.54
N TYR A 56 -2.20 -6.32 6.97
CA TYR A 56 -3.23 -7.03 7.73
C TYR A 56 -2.68 -8.23 8.50
N SER A 57 -1.84 -9.05 7.86
CA SER A 57 -1.25 -10.22 8.52
C SER A 57 -0.26 -9.85 9.63
N THR A 58 0.44 -8.73 9.51
CA THR A 58 1.37 -8.22 10.53
C THR A 58 0.62 -7.74 11.76
N VAL A 59 -0.37 -6.88 11.58
CA VAL A 59 -1.12 -6.30 12.70
C VAL A 59 -1.97 -7.33 13.44
N THR A 60 -2.57 -8.30 12.73
CA THR A 60 -3.36 -9.36 13.36
C THR A 60 -2.49 -10.39 14.09
N LYS A 61 -1.29 -10.70 13.60
CA LYS A 61 -0.31 -11.52 14.34
C LYS A 61 0.18 -10.83 15.60
N ALA A 62 0.22 -9.52 15.64
CA ALA A 62 0.51 -8.74 16.84
C ALA A 62 -0.65 -8.70 17.84
N GLY A 63 -1.83 -9.23 17.47
CA GLY A 63 -2.98 -9.38 18.35
C GLY A 63 -4.13 -8.40 18.13
N MET A 64 -4.00 -7.48 17.17
CA MET A 64 -5.08 -6.54 16.81
C MET A 64 -6.25 -7.28 16.15
N LYS A 65 -7.47 -6.84 16.42
CA LYS A 65 -8.71 -7.42 15.89
C LYS A 65 -9.30 -6.54 14.81
N ASP A 66 -10.15 -7.11 13.97
CA ASP A 66 -10.81 -6.42 12.86
C ASP A 66 -11.63 -5.19 13.32
N ASP A 67 -12.23 -5.25 14.51
CA ASP A 67 -13.02 -4.16 15.09
C ASP A 67 -12.17 -3.02 15.69
N GLU A 68 -10.87 -3.21 15.80
CA GLU A 68 -9.89 -2.21 16.23
C GLU A 68 -9.19 -1.54 15.03
N LEU A 69 -9.41 -2.05 13.80
CA LEU A 69 -8.72 -1.64 12.59
C LEU A 69 -9.64 -0.86 11.64
N GLY A 70 -9.10 0.16 11.03
CA GLY A 70 -9.76 0.92 9.98
C GLY A 70 -8.77 1.32 8.88
N MET A 71 -9.30 1.87 7.79
CA MET A 71 -8.49 2.37 6.69
C MET A 71 -9.11 3.66 6.15
N LEU A 72 -8.28 4.67 5.91
CA LEU A 72 -8.71 5.96 5.41
C LEU A 72 -7.91 6.33 4.16
N PRO A 73 -8.50 7.03 3.20
CA PRO A 73 -7.75 7.67 2.13
C PRO A 73 -6.75 8.68 2.70
N ILE A 74 -5.64 8.89 1.97
CA ILE A 74 -4.69 9.95 2.31
C ILE A 74 -5.21 11.25 1.71
N TYR A 75 -5.57 12.20 2.57
CA TYR A 75 -6.04 13.52 2.17
C TYR A 75 -4.90 14.52 2.27
N ILE A 76 -4.65 15.23 1.18
CA ILE A 76 -3.56 16.21 1.06
C ILE A 76 -4.04 17.62 0.72
N GLY A 77 -5.35 17.84 0.70
CA GLY A 77 -5.98 19.12 0.39
C GLY A 77 -6.01 19.46 -1.11
N VAL A 78 -5.98 18.47 -1.99
CA VAL A 78 -5.94 18.68 -3.45
C VAL A 78 -7.07 17.94 -4.16
N GLY A 79 -7.77 18.64 -5.02
CA GLY A 79 -8.82 18.06 -5.85
C GLY A 79 -10.11 17.78 -5.10
N ASP A 80 -10.87 16.81 -5.58
CA ASP A 80 -12.18 16.40 -5.02
C ASP A 80 -12.00 15.28 -3.99
N GLU A 81 -11.39 15.60 -2.86
CA GLU A 81 -11.12 14.62 -1.79
C GLU A 81 -12.40 14.05 -1.17
N ALA A 82 -13.52 14.76 -1.26
CA ALA A 82 -14.81 14.23 -0.78
C ALA A 82 -15.22 12.95 -1.51
N ASN A 83 -14.77 12.77 -2.75
CA ASN A 83 -15.04 11.60 -3.59
C ASN A 83 -13.83 10.67 -3.73
N GLN A 84 -12.76 10.93 -3.01
CA GLN A 84 -11.55 10.11 -3.06
C GLN A 84 -11.74 8.77 -2.34
N GLY A 85 -11.32 7.68 -2.99
CA GLY A 85 -11.12 6.36 -2.41
C GLY A 85 -9.67 6.12 -1.98
N LEU A 86 -9.34 4.88 -1.68
CA LEU A 86 -7.99 4.49 -1.30
C LEU A 86 -7.01 4.59 -2.49
N CYS A 87 -5.73 4.70 -2.18
CA CYS A 87 -4.68 4.58 -3.19
C CYS A 87 -4.58 3.13 -3.63
N THR A 88 -4.67 2.89 -4.93
CA THR A 88 -4.60 1.56 -5.53
C THR A 88 -3.84 1.60 -6.85
N GLY A 89 -3.38 0.46 -7.33
CA GLY A 89 -2.71 0.34 -8.62
C GLY A 89 -2.08 -1.02 -8.82
N SER A 90 -1.63 -1.28 -10.04
CA SER A 90 -0.83 -2.47 -10.34
C SER A 90 0.61 -2.20 -9.98
N GLU A 91 1.02 -2.57 -8.78
CA GLU A 91 2.35 -2.30 -8.24
C GLU A 91 3.29 -3.49 -8.41
N ASN A 92 2.73 -4.69 -8.40
CA ASN A 92 3.48 -5.93 -8.46
C ASN A 92 3.16 -6.71 -9.72
N TYR A 93 4.19 -7.20 -10.38
CA TYR A 93 4.08 -7.97 -11.61
C TYR A 93 4.87 -9.27 -11.47
N TRP A 94 4.30 -10.36 -11.96
CA TRP A 94 5.05 -11.57 -12.16
C TRP A 94 5.77 -11.51 -13.50
N CYS A 95 7.08 -11.70 -13.45
CA CYS A 95 7.91 -11.71 -14.63
C CYS A 95 8.36 -13.15 -14.93
N VAL A 96 8.12 -13.61 -16.15
CA VAL A 96 8.64 -14.88 -16.62
C VAL A 96 9.97 -14.63 -17.33
N ASN A 97 11.04 -15.32 -16.92
CA ASN A 97 12.34 -15.20 -17.55
C ASN A 97 12.29 -15.78 -18.97
N ASN A 98 12.33 -14.93 -19.99
CA ASN A 98 12.29 -15.33 -21.40
C ASN A 98 13.59 -15.99 -21.89
N LYS A 99 14.61 -16.11 -21.05
CA LYS A 99 15.86 -16.82 -21.31
C LYS A 99 15.94 -18.19 -20.65
N ALA A 100 14.95 -18.53 -19.82
CA ALA A 100 14.84 -19.88 -19.27
C ALA A 100 14.46 -20.89 -20.37
N SER A 101 14.62 -22.18 -20.09
CA SER A 101 14.19 -23.23 -21.02
C SER A 101 12.67 -23.16 -21.29
N ALA A 102 12.21 -23.69 -22.40
CA ALA A 102 10.80 -23.72 -22.72
C ALA A 102 9.98 -24.47 -21.64
N ASP A 103 10.54 -25.55 -21.10
CA ASP A 103 9.89 -26.34 -20.04
C ASP A 103 9.79 -25.54 -18.73
N ASP A 104 10.82 -24.80 -18.34
CA ASP A 104 10.80 -23.94 -17.15
C ASP A 104 9.79 -22.79 -17.31
N GLN A 105 9.71 -22.19 -18.50
CA GLN A 105 8.73 -21.15 -18.79
C GLN A 105 7.29 -21.73 -18.71
N ALA A 106 7.05 -22.92 -19.29
CA ALA A 106 5.77 -23.58 -19.23
C ALA A 106 5.36 -23.92 -17.79
N ALA A 107 6.27 -24.48 -16.99
CA ALA A 107 6.04 -24.80 -15.58
C ALA A 107 5.76 -23.52 -14.77
N THR A 108 6.48 -22.43 -15.03
CA THR A 108 6.23 -21.13 -14.39
C THR A 108 4.82 -20.61 -14.70
N LEU A 109 4.41 -20.65 -15.96
CA LEU A 109 3.08 -20.21 -16.39
C LEU A 109 1.97 -21.09 -15.80
N GLU A 110 2.19 -22.41 -15.70
CA GLU A 110 1.27 -23.32 -15.03
C GLU A 110 1.10 -22.97 -13.54
N PHE A 111 2.20 -22.71 -12.84
CA PHE A 111 2.17 -22.27 -11.45
C PHE A 111 1.41 -20.95 -11.28
N LEU A 112 1.70 -19.95 -12.11
CA LEU A 112 1.01 -18.65 -12.06
C LEU A 112 -0.49 -18.81 -12.35
N ASN A 113 -0.86 -19.64 -13.32
CA ASN A 113 -2.25 -19.98 -13.60
C ASN A 113 -2.91 -20.65 -12.39
N TRP A 114 -2.21 -21.59 -11.74
CA TRP A 114 -2.70 -22.23 -10.51
C TRP A 114 -2.94 -21.19 -9.39
N CYS A 115 -2.03 -20.24 -9.20
CA CYS A 115 -2.19 -19.19 -8.18
C CYS A 115 -3.50 -18.41 -8.34
N VAL A 116 -3.93 -18.15 -9.57
CA VAL A 116 -5.11 -17.30 -9.85
C VAL A 116 -6.39 -18.09 -10.16
N THR A 117 -6.33 -19.40 -10.32
CA THR A 117 -7.50 -20.24 -10.65
C THR A 117 -7.82 -21.29 -9.61
N ASN A 118 -6.82 -21.77 -8.86
CA ASN A 118 -7.01 -22.79 -7.85
C ASN A 118 -7.52 -22.17 -6.54
N LYS A 119 -8.43 -22.86 -5.86
CA LYS A 119 -9.01 -22.39 -4.59
C LYS A 119 -7.95 -22.08 -3.53
N THR A 120 -6.92 -22.94 -3.40
CA THR A 120 -5.83 -22.72 -2.45
C THR A 120 -4.96 -21.52 -2.85
N GLY A 121 -4.60 -21.43 -4.14
CA GLY A 121 -3.81 -20.32 -4.65
C GLY A 121 -4.52 -18.98 -4.48
N THR A 122 -5.78 -18.88 -4.87
CA THR A 122 -6.56 -17.64 -4.71
C THR A 122 -6.81 -17.28 -3.25
N SER A 123 -6.98 -18.25 -2.34
CA SER A 123 -7.07 -17.99 -0.90
C SER A 123 -5.75 -17.46 -0.33
N ALA A 124 -4.62 -18.06 -0.71
CA ALA A 124 -3.32 -17.59 -0.24
C ALA A 124 -3.05 -16.14 -0.66
N LEU A 125 -3.34 -15.78 -1.92
CA LEU A 125 -3.17 -14.41 -2.40
C LEU A 125 -4.09 -13.42 -1.67
N ALA A 126 -5.35 -13.77 -1.46
CA ALA A 126 -6.34 -12.87 -0.87
C ALA A 126 -6.25 -12.79 0.65
N ASP A 127 -6.23 -13.96 1.33
CA ASP A 127 -6.37 -14.03 2.79
C ASP A 127 -5.02 -13.94 3.51
N ASP A 128 -3.98 -14.63 2.99
CA ASP A 128 -2.68 -14.70 3.66
C ASP A 128 -1.79 -13.51 3.28
N MET A 129 -1.83 -13.08 2.01
CA MET A 129 -1.00 -11.99 1.50
C MET A 129 -1.73 -10.64 1.45
N GLY A 130 -3.04 -10.60 1.63
CA GLY A 130 -3.83 -9.37 1.64
C GLY A 130 -3.89 -8.64 0.29
N PHE A 131 -3.70 -9.37 -0.82
CA PHE A 131 -3.72 -8.76 -2.14
C PHE A 131 -5.15 -8.53 -2.63
N VAL A 132 -5.38 -7.35 -3.19
CA VAL A 132 -6.55 -7.09 -4.04
C VAL A 132 -6.23 -7.63 -5.43
N ILE A 133 -6.94 -8.69 -5.84
CA ILE A 133 -6.61 -9.44 -7.05
C ILE A 133 -7.54 -9.01 -8.19
N PRO A 134 -7.02 -8.44 -9.30
CA PRO A 134 -7.84 -7.86 -10.36
C PRO A 134 -8.38 -8.90 -11.36
N PHE A 135 -8.54 -10.15 -10.98
CA PHE A 135 -9.07 -11.21 -11.84
C PHE A 135 -10.54 -11.51 -11.52
N LYS A 136 -11.35 -11.71 -12.55
CA LYS A 136 -12.82 -11.95 -12.41
C LYS A 136 -13.19 -13.12 -11.51
N ASN A 137 -12.34 -14.13 -11.41
CA ASN A 137 -12.56 -15.32 -10.59
C ASN A 137 -11.71 -15.30 -9.30
N ALA A 138 -11.14 -14.15 -8.94
CA ALA A 138 -10.41 -14.04 -7.70
C ALA A 138 -11.34 -14.29 -6.51
N LYS A 139 -10.79 -14.90 -5.46
CA LYS A 139 -11.49 -14.98 -4.20
C LYS A 139 -11.61 -13.56 -3.63
N GLU A 140 -12.80 -13.19 -3.21
CA GLU A 140 -12.98 -11.96 -2.44
C GLU A 140 -12.26 -12.11 -1.11
N ALA A 141 -11.37 -11.16 -0.81
CA ALA A 141 -10.64 -11.18 0.45
C ALA A 141 -11.56 -10.87 1.62
N THR A 142 -11.35 -11.56 2.72
CA THR A 142 -12.18 -11.42 3.92
C THR A 142 -11.61 -10.46 4.95
N ASN A 143 -10.38 -9.96 4.74
CA ASN A 143 -9.75 -9.03 5.66
C ASN A 143 -10.45 -7.65 5.67
N VAL A 144 -10.43 -6.98 6.81
CA VAL A 144 -11.17 -5.71 7.03
C VAL A 144 -10.71 -4.60 6.08
N PHE A 145 -9.43 -4.55 5.70
CA PHE A 145 -8.91 -3.50 4.81
C PHE A 145 -9.49 -3.61 3.40
N VAL A 146 -9.59 -4.83 2.87
CA VAL A 146 -10.21 -5.07 1.56
C VAL A 146 -11.72 -4.84 1.61
N LYS A 147 -12.39 -5.17 2.72
CA LYS A 147 -13.81 -4.83 2.89
C LYS A 147 -14.04 -3.33 2.83
N ILE A 148 -13.21 -2.53 3.51
CA ILE A 148 -13.30 -1.07 3.48
C ILE A 148 -13.08 -0.53 2.07
N ASP A 149 -12.09 -1.05 1.32
CA ASP A 149 -11.89 -0.66 -0.08
C ASP A 149 -13.11 -0.95 -0.95
N ASN A 150 -13.70 -2.13 -0.80
CA ASN A 150 -14.92 -2.51 -1.49
C ASN A 150 -16.11 -1.62 -1.12
N GLU A 151 -16.26 -1.25 0.15
CA GLU A 151 -17.30 -0.35 0.61
C GLU A 151 -17.14 1.06 0.04
N LEU A 152 -15.93 1.61 0.02
CA LEU A 152 -15.62 2.90 -0.61
C LEU A 152 -15.92 2.88 -2.12
N THR A 153 -15.53 1.81 -2.80
CA THR A 153 -15.82 1.61 -4.21
C THR A 153 -17.33 1.53 -4.48
N ALA A 154 -18.07 0.76 -3.67
CA ALA A 154 -19.52 0.65 -3.76
C ALA A 154 -20.24 1.99 -3.46
N ALA A 155 -19.66 2.83 -2.60
CA ALA A 155 -20.13 4.19 -2.33
C ALA A 155 -19.79 5.19 -3.45
N GLY A 156 -19.18 4.73 -4.54
CA GLY A 156 -18.82 5.57 -5.69
C GLY A 156 -17.56 6.43 -5.48
N LYS A 157 -16.76 6.12 -4.48
CA LYS A 157 -15.47 6.80 -4.29
C LYS A 157 -14.50 6.42 -5.40
N THR A 158 -13.75 7.40 -5.89
CA THR A 158 -12.77 7.21 -6.96
C THR A 158 -11.41 6.87 -6.37
N PRO A 159 -10.85 5.69 -6.65
CA PRO A 159 -9.52 5.35 -6.17
C PRO A 159 -8.45 6.25 -6.79
N VAL A 160 -7.41 6.53 -6.03
CA VAL A 160 -6.22 7.24 -6.50
C VAL A 160 -5.21 6.21 -7.00
N SER A 161 -4.82 6.32 -8.26
CA SER A 161 -3.82 5.42 -8.84
C SER A 161 -2.42 5.80 -8.39
N TRP A 162 -1.69 4.86 -7.81
CA TRP A 162 -0.25 4.95 -7.68
C TRP A 162 0.41 4.90 -9.06
N ASN A 163 1.29 5.84 -9.33
CA ASN A 163 1.95 5.93 -10.63
C ASN A 163 3.48 5.93 -10.46
N PHE A 164 4.01 4.80 -10.01
CA PHE A 164 5.44 4.62 -9.78
C PHE A 164 6.27 4.75 -11.04
N THR A 165 5.69 4.49 -12.20
CA THR A 165 6.39 4.60 -13.49
C THR A 165 6.76 6.04 -13.87
N THR A 166 6.20 7.03 -13.19
CA THR A 166 6.55 8.45 -13.39
C THR A 166 7.78 8.88 -12.59
N MET A 167 8.23 8.08 -11.62
CA MET A 167 9.44 8.37 -10.88
C MET A 167 10.68 8.04 -11.72
N PRO A 168 11.70 8.92 -11.75
CA PRO A 168 12.91 8.66 -12.52
C PRO A 168 13.67 7.42 -12.07
N SER A 169 13.77 7.17 -10.77
CA SER A 169 14.39 5.98 -10.17
C SER A 169 14.11 5.91 -8.65
N GLU A 170 14.36 4.76 -8.04
CA GLU A 170 14.36 4.61 -6.58
C GLU A 170 15.47 5.46 -5.93
N ASP A 171 16.64 5.54 -6.55
CA ASP A 171 17.76 6.37 -6.06
C ASP A 171 17.37 7.85 -6.02
N TRP A 172 16.61 8.32 -7.01
CA TRP A 172 16.09 9.69 -7.02
C TRP A 172 15.15 9.93 -5.84
N LYS A 173 14.20 9.03 -5.61
CA LYS A 173 13.25 9.10 -4.49
C LYS A 173 13.98 9.15 -3.14
N ASN A 174 14.94 8.25 -2.94
CA ASN A 174 15.73 8.18 -1.72
C ASN A 174 16.62 9.43 -1.55
N GLY A 175 17.17 9.95 -2.65
CA GLY A 175 17.97 11.17 -2.67
C GLY A 175 17.16 12.41 -2.24
N VAL A 176 15.91 12.52 -2.64
CA VAL A 176 15.00 13.59 -2.18
C VAL A 176 14.78 13.49 -0.68
N GLY A 177 14.46 12.31 -0.15
CA GLY A 177 14.26 12.12 1.28
C GLY A 177 15.51 12.37 2.14
N THR A 178 16.70 12.16 1.56
CA THR A 178 17.96 12.46 2.27
C THR A 178 18.29 13.96 2.26
N ALA A 179 17.80 14.70 1.26
CA ALA A 179 18.09 16.13 1.09
C ALA A 179 17.13 17.04 1.91
N LEU A 180 16.02 16.49 2.36
CA LEU A 180 15.02 17.16 3.19
C LEU A 180 15.37 17.05 4.67
#